data_af506aa5411b9420207ab74f3ea33985
#
_entry.id   af506aa5411b9420207ab74f3ea33985
#
_cell.length_a   1.000
_cell.length_b   1.000
_cell.length_c   1.000
_cell.angle_alpha   90.00
_cell.angle_beta   90.00
_cell.angle_gamma   90.00
#
_symmetry.space_group_name_H-M   'P 1'
#
loop_
_entity.id
_entity.type
_entity.pdbx_description
1 polymer ?
#
loop_
_entity_poly.entity_id
_entity_poly.type
_entity_poly.pdbx_seq_one_letter_code
_entity_poly.pdbx_strand_id
1 'polypeptide(L)'
;MATPSQYDAIVIGGGPAGTTTATVLAQHGRRVLLLERERFPRYHIGESLMPYTWFTFERLGVLDWLKQSGSPLKHSVQFVSTSGKVSQPFYFFKTIKHDCASTWQILRSDFDKMMLENAA
;
A
#
# COMPACT_ATOMS: atom_id res chain seq x y z
N MET A 1 -39.80 -5.01 -5.94
CA MET A 1 -38.85 -3.87 -6.05
C MET A 1 -37.58 -4.25 -5.31
N ALA A 2 -36.43 -4.20 -5.96
CA ALA A 2 -35.17 -4.39 -5.25
C ALA A 2 -34.98 -3.22 -4.26
N THR A 3 -34.72 -3.53 -3.00
CA THR A 3 -34.39 -2.52 -2.00
C THR A 3 -33.15 -1.75 -2.50
N PRO A 4 -33.13 -0.41 -2.48
CA PRO A 4 -31.96 0.34 -2.88
C PRO A 4 -30.75 -0.18 -2.13
N SER A 5 -29.64 -0.44 -2.83
CA SER A 5 -28.37 -0.85 -2.21
C SER A 5 -27.93 0.29 -1.30
N GLN A 6 -28.04 0.10 0.00
CA GLN A 6 -27.56 1.08 0.99
C GLN A 6 -26.11 0.75 1.32
N TYR A 7 -25.25 1.75 1.21
CA TYR A 7 -23.85 1.68 1.64
C TYR A 7 -23.65 2.54 2.88
N ASP A 8 -22.79 2.06 3.78
CA ASP A 8 -22.40 2.80 4.97
C ASP A 8 -21.31 3.85 4.64
N ALA A 9 -20.55 3.59 3.58
CA ALA A 9 -19.50 4.49 3.09
C ALA A 9 -19.32 4.37 1.58
N ILE A 10 -18.95 5.49 0.96
CA ILE A 10 -18.50 5.55 -0.44
C ILE A 10 -17.05 6.03 -0.45
N VAL A 11 -16.16 5.23 -1.02
CA VAL A 11 -14.74 5.55 -1.19
C VAL A 11 -14.47 5.88 -2.64
N ILE A 12 -13.93 7.06 -2.93
CA ILE A 12 -13.61 7.51 -4.28
C ILE A 12 -12.10 7.42 -4.48
N GLY A 13 -11.68 6.55 -5.38
CA GLY A 13 -10.30 6.24 -5.71
C GLY A 13 -9.87 4.86 -5.23
N GLY A 14 -9.40 4.01 -6.15
CA GLY A 14 -8.94 2.64 -5.91
C GLY A 14 -7.42 2.51 -5.71
N GLY A 15 -6.72 3.61 -5.43
CA GLY A 15 -5.30 3.58 -5.07
C GLY A 15 -5.07 3.03 -3.65
N PRO A 16 -3.81 3.00 -3.17
CA PRO A 16 -3.47 2.40 -1.87
C PRO A 16 -4.27 2.94 -0.69
N ALA A 17 -4.55 4.24 -0.65
CA ALA A 17 -5.32 4.86 0.42
C ALA A 17 -6.80 4.42 0.40
N GLY A 18 -7.42 4.46 -0.79
CA GLY A 18 -8.83 4.09 -0.94
C GLY A 18 -9.07 2.61 -0.69
N THR A 19 -8.23 1.74 -1.23
CA THR A 19 -8.33 0.28 -1.01
C THR A 19 -8.08 -0.09 0.45
N THR A 20 -7.11 0.55 1.11
CA THR A 20 -6.89 0.38 2.56
C THR A 20 -8.12 0.78 3.36
N THR A 21 -8.70 1.95 3.06
CA THR A 21 -9.89 2.46 3.75
C THR A 21 -11.08 1.51 3.54
N ALA A 22 -11.33 1.10 2.29
CA ALA A 22 -12.43 0.20 1.97
C ALA A 22 -12.28 -1.15 2.68
N THR A 23 -11.09 -1.74 2.63
CA THR A 23 -10.82 -3.03 3.31
C THR A 23 -11.02 -2.94 4.81
N VAL A 24 -10.49 -1.89 5.46
CA VAL A 24 -10.63 -1.73 6.91
C VAL A 24 -12.09 -1.51 7.30
N LEU A 25 -12.85 -0.72 6.54
CA LEU A 25 -14.28 -0.55 6.80
C LEU A 25 -15.05 -1.86 6.63
N ALA A 26 -14.74 -2.64 5.60
CA ALA A 26 -15.35 -3.95 5.37
C ALA A 26 -15.02 -4.94 6.49
N GLN A 27 -13.79 -4.95 7.00
CA GLN A 27 -13.38 -5.74 8.17
C GLN A 27 -14.19 -5.40 9.44
N HIS A 28 -14.70 -4.17 9.51
CA HIS A 28 -15.61 -3.72 10.58
C HIS A 28 -17.10 -3.91 10.25
N GLY A 29 -17.41 -4.74 9.25
CA GLY A 29 -18.78 -5.07 8.87
C GLY A 29 -19.54 -3.95 8.17
N ARG A 30 -18.85 -2.93 7.65
CA ARG A 30 -19.48 -1.84 6.91
C ARG A 30 -19.66 -2.21 5.45
N ARG A 31 -20.79 -1.84 4.87
CA ARG A 31 -21.03 -1.97 3.44
C ARG A 31 -20.38 -0.79 2.72
N VAL A 32 -19.38 -1.05 1.92
CA VAL A 32 -18.58 -0.02 1.26
C VAL A 32 -18.77 -0.09 -0.25
N LEU A 33 -18.99 1.07 -0.88
CA LEU A 33 -18.90 1.22 -2.32
C LEU A 33 -17.56 1.91 -2.64
N LEU A 34 -16.67 1.22 -3.34
CA LEU A 34 -15.43 1.80 -3.85
C LEU A 34 -15.60 2.11 -5.33
N LEU A 35 -15.32 3.34 -5.70
CA LEU A 35 -15.38 3.83 -7.08
C LEU A 35 -13.99 4.16 -7.58
N GLU A 36 -13.59 3.59 -8.73
CA GLU A 36 -12.34 3.88 -9.41
C GLU A 36 -12.62 4.15 -10.88
N ARG A 37 -12.04 5.24 -11.41
CA ARG A 37 -12.26 5.65 -12.80
C ARG A 37 -11.40 4.89 -13.81
N GLU A 38 -10.25 4.35 -13.38
CA GLU A 38 -9.29 3.69 -14.24
C GLU A 38 -9.43 2.18 -14.16
N ARG A 39 -9.05 1.50 -15.23
CA ARG A 39 -8.92 0.05 -15.22
C ARG A 39 -7.52 -0.34 -14.79
N PHE A 40 -7.42 -1.27 -13.84
CA PHE A 40 -6.15 -1.82 -13.39
C PHE A 40 -5.76 -3.06 -14.20
N PRO A 41 -4.45 -3.36 -14.40
CA PRO A 41 -3.31 -2.58 -13.88
C PRO A 41 -3.14 -1.24 -14.61
N ARG A 42 -2.66 -0.22 -13.91
CA ARG A 42 -2.35 1.09 -14.46
C ARG A 42 -1.03 1.64 -13.92
N TYR A 43 -0.38 2.52 -14.69
CA TYR A 43 0.83 3.20 -14.25
C TYR A 43 0.51 4.23 -13.14
N HIS A 44 1.38 4.27 -12.13
CA HIS A 44 1.39 5.30 -11.11
C HIS A 44 2.79 5.44 -10.49
N ILE A 45 3.14 6.62 -9.99
CA ILE A 45 4.39 6.88 -9.27
C ILE A 45 4.18 6.66 -7.77
N GLY A 46 5.28 6.44 -7.03
CA GLY A 46 5.29 6.20 -5.59
C GLY A 46 5.48 4.72 -5.28
N GLU A 47 6.67 4.20 -5.60
CA GLU A 47 7.01 2.78 -5.58
C GLU A 47 7.70 2.34 -4.28
N SER A 48 8.12 3.30 -3.47
CA SER A 48 8.97 3.07 -2.31
C SER A 48 8.14 2.96 -1.03
N LEU A 49 8.05 1.77 -0.46
CA LEU A 49 7.35 1.55 0.80
C LEU A 49 8.24 1.91 1.99
N MET A 50 7.62 2.44 3.05
CA MET A 50 8.31 2.76 4.30
C MET A 50 8.10 1.62 5.32
N PRO A 51 9.04 1.44 6.29
CA PRO A 51 8.99 0.32 7.24
C PRO A 51 7.63 0.13 7.93
N TYR A 52 7.05 1.16 8.49
CA TYR A 52 5.81 1.04 9.27
C TYR A 52 4.55 0.74 8.44
N THR A 53 4.61 0.78 7.12
CA THR A 53 3.52 0.26 6.26
C THR A 53 3.33 -1.25 6.42
N TRP A 54 4.34 -1.97 6.91
CA TRP A 54 4.26 -3.39 7.26
C TRP A 54 3.03 -3.73 8.09
N PHE A 55 2.77 -2.99 9.16
CA PHE A 55 1.66 -3.26 10.07
C PHE A 55 0.30 -3.03 9.42
N THR A 56 0.22 -2.06 8.51
CA THR A 56 -0.98 -1.88 7.69
C THR A 56 -1.20 -3.08 6.77
N PHE A 57 -0.17 -3.53 6.07
CA PHE A 57 -0.27 -4.67 5.15
C PHE A 57 -0.56 -5.98 5.87
N GLU A 58 -0.02 -6.17 7.07
CA GLU A 58 -0.34 -7.30 7.93
C GLU A 58 -1.83 -7.28 8.30
N ARG A 59 -2.35 -6.14 8.74
CA ARG A 59 -3.77 -5.95 9.05
C ARG A 59 -4.69 -6.21 7.85
N LEU A 60 -4.28 -5.79 6.66
CA LEU A 60 -5.03 -5.99 5.42
C LEU A 60 -4.93 -7.43 4.88
N GLY A 61 -4.06 -8.26 5.43
CA GLY A 61 -3.83 -9.63 4.97
C GLY A 61 -3.03 -9.75 3.68
N VAL A 62 -2.28 -8.70 3.27
CA VAL A 62 -1.52 -8.67 2.01
C VAL A 62 -0.01 -8.80 2.19
N LEU A 63 0.46 -8.96 3.42
CA LEU A 63 1.90 -9.03 3.72
C LEU A 63 2.59 -10.21 3.04
N ASP A 64 1.93 -11.38 2.98
CA ASP A 64 2.48 -12.58 2.34
C ASP A 64 2.63 -12.39 0.82
N TRP A 65 1.70 -11.68 0.19
CA TRP A 65 1.84 -11.31 -1.21
C TRP A 65 3.10 -10.46 -1.44
N LEU A 66 3.36 -9.47 -0.59
CA LEU A 66 4.58 -8.65 -0.66
C LEU A 66 5.84 -9.50 -0.51
N LYS A 67 5.88 -10.42 0.46
CA LYS A 67 7.01 -11.32 0.69
C LYS A 67 7.28 -12.23 -0.52
N GLN A 68 6.25 -12.60 -1.27
CA GLN A 68 6.34 -13.50 -2.42
C GLN A 68 6.42 -12.76 -3.77
N SER A 69 6.25 -11.45 -3.80
CA SER A 69 6.14 -10.65 -5.03
C SER A 69 7.42 -10.62 -5.88
N GLY A 70 8.56 -11.00 -5.30
CA GLY A 70 9.87 -10.82 -5.95
C GLY A 70 10.33 -9.37 -6.06
N SER A 71 9.60 -8.44 -5.44
CA SER A 71 9.97 -7.02 -5.42
C SER A 71 11.30 -6.80 -4.70
N PRO A 72 12.17 -5.91 -5.20
CA PRO A 72 13.43 -5.60 -4.53
C PRO A 72 13.22 -5.13 -3.10
N LEU A 73 14.06 -5.60 -2.19
CA LEU A 73 14.04 -5.17 -0.80
C LEU A 73 14.67 -3.78 -0.67
N LYS A 74 14.10 -2.99 0.22
CA LYS A 74 14.57 -1.67 0.59
C LYS A 74 14.99 -1.64 2.05
N HIS A 75 16.24 -1.28 2.30
CA HIS A 75 16.83 -1.31 3.64
C HIS A 75 17.20 0.07 4.18
N SER A 76 17.24 1.09 3.30
CA SER A 76 17.73 2.41 3.67
C SER A 76 17.10 3.50 2.81
N VAL A 77 17.33 4.73 3.25
CA VAL A 77 17.14 5.95 2.44
C VAL A 77 18.41 6.77 2.44
N GLN A 78 18.62 7.51 1.38
CA GLN A 78 19.72 8.43 1.24
C GLN A 78 19.20 9.74 0.64
N PHE A 79 19.72 10.86 1.09
CA PHE A 79 19.28 12.17 0.65
C PHE A 79 20.36 12.85 -0.18
N VAL A 80 19.94 13.52 -1.24
CA VAL A 80 20.79 14.36 -2.08
C VAL A 80 20.25 15.78 -2.02
N SER A 81 21.09 16.74 -1.63
CA SER A 81 20.71 18.15 -1.60
C SER A 81 20.73 18.78 -3.00
N THR A 82 20.15 19.94 -3.13
CA THR A 82 20.19 20.74 -4.37
C THR A 82 21.60 21.12 -4.80
N SER A 83 22.57 21.18 -3.85
CA SER A 83 23.99 21.40 -4.13
C SER A 83 24.76 20.13 -4.51
N GLY A 84 24.07 18.99 -4.65
CA GLY A 84 24.68 17.70 -4.98
C GLY A 84 25.37 16.99 -3.80
N LYS A 85 25.29 17.53 -2.57
CA LYS A 85 25.80 16.83 -1.39
C LYS A 85 24.92 15.63 -1.08
N VAL A 86 25.57 14.49 -0.85
CA VAL A 86 24.91 13.20 -0.56
C VAL A 86 25.07 12.88 0.93
N SER A 87 23.97 12.53 1.59
CA SER A 87 24.02 12.09 2.99
C SER A 87 24.62 10.68 3.12
N GLN A 88 25.01 10.30 4.33
CA GLN A 88 25.22 8.90 4.63
C GLN A 88 23.88 8.14 4.50
N PRO A 89 23.89 6.87 4.07
CA PRO A 89 22.67 6.05 4.07
C PRO A 89 22.09 5.91 5.47
N PHE A 90 20.80 6.15 5.62
CA PHE A 90 20.07 5.87 6.83
C PHE A 90 19.47 4.46 6.74
N TYR A 91 20.15 3.49 7.36
CA TYR A 91 19.70 2.10 7.40
C TYR A 91 18.63 1.90 8.46
N PHE A 92 17.47 1.38 8.06
CA PHE A 92 16.31 1.20 8.95
C PHE A 92 16.61 0.26 10.12
N PHE A 93 17.37 -0.83 9.89
CA PHE A 93 17.72 -1.81 10.91
C PHE A 93 18.61 -1.27 12.03
N LYS A 94 19.25 -0.12 11.84
CA LYS A 94 20.02 0.53 12.91
C LYS A 94 19.14 1.07 14.01
N THR A 95 17.89 1.44 13.68
CA THR A 95 16.93 2.06 14.59
C THR A 95 15.76 1.13 14.89
N ILE A 96 15.30 0.36 13.90
CA ILE A 96 14.12 -0.50 14.00
C ILE A 96 14.57 -1.94 14.21
N LYS A 97 14.20 -2.52 15.35
CA LYS A 97 14.50 -3.91 15.73
C LYS A 97 13.32 -4.84 15.45
N HIS A 98 12.81 -4.81 14.23
CA HIS A 98 11.69 -5.59 13.75
C HIS A 98 11.88 -5.91 12.27
N ASP A 99 11.26 -6.97 11.77
CA ASP A 99 11.35 -7.39 10.36
C ASP A 99 10.91 -6.31 9.37
N CYS A 100 10.04 -5.38 9.80
CA CYS A 100 9.64 -4.22 9.00
C CYS A 100 10.79 -3.29 8.60
N ALA A 101 11.97 -3.42 9.24
CA ALA A 101 13.18 -2.72 8.84
C ALA A 101 13.64 -3.09 7.41
N SER A 102 13.16 -4.21 6.88
CA SER A 102 13.30 -4.61 5.49
C SER A 102 11.96 -4.42 4.80
N THR A 103 11.84 -3.43 3.95
CA THR A 103 10.61 -3.12 3.19
C THR A 103 10.85 -3.33 1.69
N TRP A 104 9.97 -2.84 0.83
CA TRP A 104 10.00 -3.14 -0.60
C TRP A 104 10.00 -1.90 -1.48
N GLN A 105 10.60 -2.06 -2.65
CA GLN A 105 10.41 -1.21 -3.81
C GLN A 105 9.43 -1.95 -4.74
N ILE A 106 8.22 -1.43 -4.89
CA ILE A 106 7.13 -2.13 -5.58
C ILE A 106 6.89 -1.58 -6.99
N LEU A 107 6.34 -2.43 -7.85
CA LEU A 107 5.72 -1.99 -9.09
C LEU A 107 4.26 -1.62 -8.79
N ARG A 108 3.91 -0.33 -8.88
CA ARG A 108 2.59 0.19 -8.50
C ARG A 108 1.44 -0.41 -9.30
N SER A 109 1.64 -0.76 -10.57
CA SER A 109 0.61 -1.42 -11.37
C SER A 109 0.14 -2.73 -10.75
N ASP A 110 1.07 -3.54 -10.29
CA ASP A 110 0.78 -4.86 -9.71
C ASP A 110 0.28 -4.73 -8.27
N PHE A 111 0.94 -3.86 -7.50
CA PHE A 111 0.57 -3.60 -6.12
C PHE A 111 -0.84 -3.00 -6.02
N ASP A 112 -1.15 -1.97 -6.80
CA ASP A 112 -2.45 -1.31 -6.75
C ASP A 112 -3.57 -2.27 -7.20
N LYS A 113 -3.31 -3.10 -8.22
CA LYS A 113 -4.25 -4.14 -8.65
C LYS A 113 -4.52 -5.15 -7.53
N MET A 114 -3.46 -5.67 -6.90
CA MET A 114 -3.59 -6.60 -5.77
C MET A 114 -4.39 -5.98 -4.62
N MET A 115 -4.10 -4.73 -4.26
CA MET A 115 -4.81 -4.02 -3.20
C MET A 115 -6.30 -3.83 -3.51
N LEU A 116 -6.63 -3.54 -4.78
CA LEU A 116 -8.02 -3.42 -5.23
C LEU A 116 -8.75 -4.77 -5.18
N GLU A 117 -8.12 -5.82 -5.66
CA GLU A 117 -8.67 -7.19 -5.61
C GLU A 117 -8.86 -7.67 -4.16
N ASN A 118 -7.96 -7.30 -3.26
CA ASN A 118 -8.09 -7.62 -1.83
C ASN A 118 -9.25 -6.87 -1.15
N ALA A 119 -9.61 -5.69 -1.67
CA ALA A 119 -10.71 -4.89 -1.13
C ALA A 119 -12.09 -5.33 -1.64
N ALA A 120 -12.15 -6.13 -2.72
CA ALA A 120 -13.38 -6.63 -3.32
C ALA A 120 -13.88 -7.90 -2.61
#